data_36e5fbe07894c49129565b5a94000c13
#
_entry.id   36e5fbe07894c49129565b5a94000c13
#
_cell.length_a   1.000
_cell.length_b   1.000
_cell.length_c   1.000
_cell.angle_alpha   90.00
_cell.angle_beta   90.00
_cell.angle_gamma   90.00
#
_symmetry.space_group_name_H-M   'P 1'
#
loop_
_entity.id
_entity.type
_entity.pdbx_description
1 polymer ?
#
loop_
_entity_poly.entity_id
_entity_poly.type
_entity_poly.pdbx_seq_one_letter_code
_entity_poly.pdbx_strand_id
1 'polypeptide(L)'
;NKMLEKLDIPVEFIEGLRYTSADIMRVVEMVLVGQVNTELVGFINKLGGKAVGLSGVSGDIYHCHQRDEVHGYVGDIDYVDPKPIFAMLDAGYIPVIAPVGTDGQGHTFNINGDTAAGKLASALGAEKLVILTDIEGLCNDIKIRDVISYLNIEDVKALKDKGTIAGGMIPKVDCCVQAIEEGVTSVNIIDGRKPHSVLYEAFTNEGTGTTIGTAQPSVGIKW
;
A
#
# COMPACT_ATOMS: atom_id res chain seq x y z
N ASN A 1 -0.88 -13.48 9.64
CA ASN A 1 -1.08 -14.94 9.70
C ASN A 1 -0.61 -15.52 11.04
N LYS A 2 0.68 -15.35 11.44
CA LYS A 2 1.27 -15.96 12.66
C LYS A 2 0.46 -15.75 13.95
N MET A 3 -0.20 -14.61 14.13
CA MET A 3 -1.02 -14.37 15.34
C MET A 3 -2.35 -15.13 15.28
N LEU A 4 -2.99 -15.19 14.11
CA LEU A 4 -4.22 -15.97 13.92
C LEU A 4 -3.95 -17.47 14.12
N GLU A 5 -2.83 -18.00 13.61
CA GLU A 5 -2.39 -19.39 13.87
C GLU A 5 -2.19 -19.64 15.36
N LYS A 6 -1.56 -18.72 16.11
CA LYS A 6 -1.37 -18.86 17.57
C LYS A 6 -2.67 -18.85 18.37
N LEU A 7 -3.72 -18.26 17.79
CA LEU A 7 -5.06 -18.17 18.40
C LEU A 7 -6.02 -19.22 17.85
N ASP A 8 -5.53 -20.17 17.05
CA ASP A 8 -6.31 -21.21 16.37
C ASP A 8 -7.50 -20.65 15.56
N ILE A 9 -7.32 -19.43 15.00
CA ILE A 9 -8.33 -18.78 14.15
C ILE A 9 -8.02 -19.11 12.69
N PRO A 10 -8.96 -19.76 11.97
CA PRO A 10 -8.75 -20.10 10.56
C PRO A 10 -8.66 -18.86 9.69
N VAL A 11 -7.83 -18.94 8.64
CA VAL A 11 -7.62 -17.87 7.68
C VAL A 11 -8.19 -18.28 6.34
N GLU A 12 -9.09 -17.48 5.80
CA GLU A 12 -9.69 -17.66 4.48
C GLU A 12 -9.44 -16.42 3.62
N PHE A 13 -9.26 -16.63 2.31
CA PHE A 13 -9.16 -15.56 1.32
C PHE A 13 -10.27 -15.70 0.28
N ILE A 14 -10.98 -14.63 0.03
CA ILE A 14 -12.03 -14.52 -0.97
C ILE A 14 -11.57 -13.46 -1.97
N GLU A 15 -11.44 -13.82 -3.24
CA GLU A 15 -10.98 -12.92 -4.32
C GLU A 15 -9.68 -12.15 -4.00
N GLY A 16 -8.76 -12.79 -3.26
CA GLY A 16 -7.49 -12.18 -2.87
C GLY A 16 -7.54 -11.29 -1.63
N LEU A 17 -8.73 -11.05 -1.06
CA LEU A 17 -8.92 -10.34 0.20
C LEU A 17 -9.14 -11.33 1.34
N ARG A 18 -8.63 -10.99 2.53
CA ARG A 18 -8.84 -11.82 3.71
C ARG A 18 -10.28 -11.65 4.20
N TYR A 19 -11.06 -12.75 4.25
CA TYR A 19 -12.30 -12.75 5.03
C TYR A 19 -11.99 -12.31 6.45
N THR A 20 -12.71 -11.32 6.93
CA THR A 20 -12.43 -10.69 8.23
C THR A 20 -13.66 -10.75 9.12
N SER A 21 -13.74 -11.79 9.98
CA SER A 21 -14.76 -11.85 11.03
C SER A 21 -14.48 -10.80 12.13
N ALA A 22 -15.43 -10.60 13.05
CA ALA A 22 -15.24 -9.69 14.17
C ALA A 22 -14.00 -10.05 15.03
N ASP A 23 -13.75 -11.34 15.24
CA ASP A 23 -12.57 -11.79 15.97
C ASP A 23 -11.28 -11.57 15.20
N ILE A 24 -11.29 -11.80 13.89
CA ILE A 24 -10.16 -11.49 13.02
C ILE A 24 -9.91 -9.98 13.00
N MET A 25 -10.96 -9.13 12.97
CA MET A 25 -10.79 -7.69 12.99
C MET A 25 -10.08 -7.20 14.26
N ARG A 26 -10.43 -7.74 15.43
CA ARG A 26 -9.72 -7.46 16.68
C ARG A 26 -8.23 -7.83 16.62
N VAL A 27 -7.91 -8.98 16.00
CA VAL A 27 -6.51 -9.39 15.80
C VAL A 27 -5.80 -8.48 14.81
N VAL A 28 -6.48 -8.04 13.75
CA VAL A 28 -5.95 -7.07 12.77
C VAL A 28 -5.56 -5.77 13.48
N GLU A 29 -6.44 -5.21 14.30
CA GLU A 29 -6.13 -4.01 15.09
C GLU A 29 -4.94 -4.22 16.03
N MET A 30 -4.96 -5.28 16.85
CA MET A 30 -3.85 -5.58 17.76
C MET A 30 -2.51 -5.72 17.02
N VAL A 31 -2.50 -6.36 15.86
CA VAL A 31 -1.26 -6.62 15.12
C VAL A 31 -0.84 -5.44 14.29
N LEU A 32 -1.72 -4.87 13.45
CA LEU A 32 -1.33 -3.81 12.53
C LEU A 32 -1.13 -2.48 13.24
N VAL A 33 -2.07 -2.09 14.12
CA VAL A 33 -1.98 -0.81 14.82
C VAL A 33 -1.10 -0.93 16.06
N GLY A 34 -1.28 -1.99 16.86
CA GLY A 34 -0.55 -2.17 18.11
C GLY A 34 0.89 -2.61 17.91
N GLN A 35 1.14 -3.71 17.20
CA GLN A 35 2.48 -4.30 17.11
C GLN A 35 3.28 -3.72 15.94
N VAL A 36 2.84 -3.94 14.70
CA VAL A 36 3.64 -3.62 13.50
C VAL A 36 3.89 -2.12 13.38
N ASN A 37 2.86 -1.31 13.57
CA ASN A 37 2.99 0.15 13.52
C ASN A 37 3.97 0.64 14.59
N THR A 38 3.83 0.19 15.83
CA THR A 38 4.72 0.55 16.95
C THR A 38 6.16 0.12 16.70
N GLU A 39 6.38 -1.09 16.15
CA GLU A 39 7.72 -1.58 15.81
C GLU A 39 8.38 -0.70 14.73
N LEU A 40 7.65 -0.35 13.66
CA LEU A 40 8.15 0.53 12.59
C LEU A 40 8.50 1.92 13.12
N VAL A 41 7.62 2.52 13.91
CA VAL A 41 7.88 3.81 14.58
C VAL A 41 9.14 3.73 15.44
N GLY A 42 9.27 2.67 16.22
CA GLY A 42 10.45 2.45 17.06
C GLY A 42 11.75 2.33 16.25
N PHE A 43 11.72 1.63 15.10
CA PHE A 43 12.88 1.51 14.22
C PHE A 43 13.28 2.86 13.59
N ILE A 44 12.30 3.62 13.08
CA ILE A 44 12.57 4.93 12.49
C ILE A 44 13.17 5.88 13.55
N ASN A 45 12.58 5.92 14.74
CA ASN A 45 13.05 6.79 15.83
C ASN A 45 14.45 6.39 16.33
N LYS A 46 14.74 5.08 16.39
CA LYS A 46 16.08 4.56 16.72
C LYS A 46 17.15 5.05 15.74
N LEU A 47 16.79 5.25 14.48
CA LEU A 47 17.68 5.76 13.43
C LEU A 47 17.74 7.29 13.37
N GLY A 48 17.12 8.00 14.31
CA GLY A 48 17.14 9.46 14.40
C GLY A 48 15.97 10.14 13.67
N GLY A 49 15.03 9.38 13.12
CA GLY A 49 13.79 9.92 12.59
C GLY A 49 12.85 10.40 13.71
N LYS A 50 11.81 11.12 13.33
CA LYS A 50 10.71 11.53 14.23
C LYS A 50 9.41 10.93 13.71
N ALA A 51 9.21 9.62 13.91
CA ALA A 51 8.01 8.95 13.44
C ALA A 51 6.88 9.02 14.49
N VAL A 52 5.65 9.08 13.99
CA VAL A 52 4.41 8.96 14.75
C VAL A 52 3.53 7.88 14.14
N GLY A 53 2.99 6.99 14.98
CA GLY A 53 2.10 5.91 14.57
C GLY A 53 0.65 6.37 14.57
N LEU A 54 -0.04 6.12 13.48
CA LEU A 54 -1.45 6.40 13.24
C LEU A 54 -2.12 5.18 12.63
N SER A 55 -3.45 5.18 12.65
CA SER A 55 -4.27 4.29 11.81
C SER A 55 -5.26 5.15 11.02
N GLY A 56 -5.97 4.59 10.07
CA GLY A 56 -7.02 5.32 9.37
C GLY A 56 -8.15 5.80 10.28
N VAL A 57 -8.31 5.19 11.47
CA VAL A 57 -9.25 5.64 12.51
C VAL A 57 -8.78 6.92 13.20
N SER A 58 -7.46 7.16 13.24
CA SER A 58 -6.88 8.33 13.90
C SER A 58 -7.26 9.62 13.18
N GLY A 59 -8.12 10.42 13.77
CA GLY A 59 -8.61 11.66 13.15
C GLY A 59 -9.49 11.42 11.91
N ASP A 60 -10.07 10.22 11.77
CA ASP A 60 -10.93 9.81 10.64
C ASP A 60 -10.21 9.91 9.27
N ILE A 61 -8.92 9.47 9.25
CA ILE A 61 -8.09 9.53 8.03
C ILE A 61 -8.70 8.68 6.91
N TYR A 62 -9.11 7.42 7.20
CA TYR A 62 -9.78 6.55 6.23
C TYR A 62 -11.25 6.40 6.61
N HIS A 63 -12.11 7.15 5.96
CA HIS A 63 -13.56 6.97 6.06
C HIS A 63 -14.00 5.87 5.09
N CYS A 64 -14.67 4.85 5.61
CA CYS A 64 -14.91 3.60 4.93
C CYS A 64 -16.36 3.14 5.12
N HIS A 65 -16.83 2.31 4.21
CA HIS A 65 -17.99 1.45 4.43
C HIS A 65 -17.58 -0.02 4.36
N GLN A 66 -18.39 -0.90 4.90
CA GLN A 66 -18.23 -2.34 4.74
C GLN A 66 -18.36 -2.70 3.25
N ARG A 67 -17.40 -3.44 2.70
CA ARG A 67 -17.44 -3.85 1.28
C ARG A 67 -18.70 -4.62 0.95
N ASP A 68 -18.94 -5.69 1.69
CA ASP A 68 -20.10 -6.58 1.58
C ASP A 68 -20.16 -7.55 2.77
N GLU A 69 -21.22 -8.35 2.84
CA GLU A 69 -21.38 -9.36 3.90
C GLU A 69 -20.45 -10.58 3.72
N VAL A 70 -20.05 -10.89 2.49
CA VAL A 70 -19.23 -12.07 2.14
C VAL A 70 -17.81 -11.92 2.68
N HIS A 71 -17.26 -10.71 2.64
CA HIS A 71 -15.91 -10.42 3.13
C HIS A 71 -15.86 -10.04 4.62
N GLY A 72 -17.02 -9.86 5.28
CA GLY A 72 -17.11 -9.48 6.68
C GLY A 72 -16.63 -8.04 6.92
N TYR A 73 -15.72 -7.83 7.88
CA TYR A 73 -15.18 -6.51 8.23
C TYR A 73 -14.05 -6.03 7.29
N VAL A 74 -14.16 -6.33 6.01
CA VAL A 74 -13.33 -5.69 4.97
C VAL A 74 -13.97 -4.38 4.57
N GLY A 75 -13.19 -3.29 4.52
CA GLY A 75 -13.66 -1.96 4.17
C GLY A 75 -13.17 -1.49 2.82
N ASP A 76 -14.04 -0.74 2.14
CA ASP A 76 -13.69 0.10 0.99
C ASP A 76 -13.64 1.56 1.45
N ILE A 77 -12.61 2.29 0.99
CA ILE A 77 -12.40 3.69 1.34
C ILE A 77 -13.29 4.57 0.48
N ASP A 78 -14.19 5.33 1.12
CA ASP A 78 -15.03 6.34 0.49
C ASP A 78 -14.24 7.62 0.22
N TYR A 79 -13.51 8.08 1.23
CA TYR A 79 -12.60 9.22 1.12
C TYR A 79 -11.48 9.15 2.17
N VAL A 80 -10.42 9.91 1.92
CA VAL A 80 -9.30 10.09 2.85
C VAL A 80 -9.27 11.54 3.30
N ASP A 81 -9.27 11.80 4.62
CA ASP A 81 -8.95 13.13 5.13
C ASP A 81 -7.43 13.27 5.33
N PRO A 82 -6.72 14.04 4.51
CA PRO A 82 -5.28 14.20 4.62
C PRO A 82 -4.84 15.18 5.72
N LYS A 83 -5.76 15.95 6.32
CA LYS A 83 -5.43 17.01 7.28
C LYS A 83 -4.62 16.54 8.49
N PRO A 84 -4.97 15.41 9.16
CA PRO A 84 -4.16 14.92 10.27
C PRO A 84 -2.72 14.61 9.86
N ILE A 85 -2.52 14.14 8.62
CA ILE A 85 -1.21 13.78 8.09
C ILE A 85 -0.41 15.04 7.77
N PHE A 86 -1.00 16.03 7.10
CA PHE A 86 -0.35 17.32 6.87
C PHE A 86 0.06 17.99 8.18
N ALA A 87 -0.78 17.96 9.21
CA ALA A 87 -0.44 18.51 10.52
C ALA A 87 0.81 17.84 11.14
N MET A 88 0.96 16.52 10.96
CA MET A 88 2.15 15.79 11.43
C MET A 88 3.39 16.13 10.59
N LEU A 89 3.24 16.18 9.27
CA LEU A 89 4.33 16.55 8.35
C LEU A 89 4.82 17.98 8.62
N ASP A 90 3.92 18.94 8.78
CA ASP A 90 4.24 20.35 9.09
C ASP A 90 4.96 20.49 10.44
N ALA A 91 4.64 19.61 11.39
CA ALA A 91 5.35 19.53 12.68
C ALA A 91 6.70 18.77 12.59
N GLY A 92 7.09 18.31 11.40
CA GLY A 92 8.37 17.60 11.16
C GLY A 92 8.36 16.13 11.57
N TYR A 93 7.18 15.50 11.67
CA TYR A 93 7.06 14.08 11.95
C TYR A 93 6.94 13.26 10.68
N ILE A 94 7.29 11.98 10.76
CA ILE A 94 7.08 10.96 9.73
C ILE A 94 5.84 10.14 10.12
N PRO A 95 4.67 10.31 9.47
CA PRO A 95 3.49 9.53 9.79
C PRO A 95 3.64 8.08 9.30
N VAL A 96 3.38 7.12 10.19
CA VAL A 96 3.31 5.67 9.87
C VAL A 96 1.87 5.23 10.07
N ILE A 97 1.17 4.86 8.99
CA ILE A 97 -0.28 4.68 9.01
C ILE A 97 -0.64 3.21 8.78
N ALA A 98 -1.35 2.62 9.74
CA ALA A 98 -1.90 1.28 9.59
C ALA A 98 -3.20 1.29 8.76
N PRO A 99 -3.42 0.30 7.85
CA PRO A 99 -4.58 0.26 6.96
C PRO A 99 -5.83 -0.30 7.66
N VAL A 100 -6.30 0.42 8.68
CA VAL A 100 -7.54 0.19 9.42
C VAL A 100 -8.36 1.46 9.33
N GLY A 101 -9.57 1.38 8.78
CA GLY A 101 -10.47 2.53 8.62
C GLY A 101 -11.71 2.43 9.50
N THR A 102 -12.58 3.44 9.41
CA THR A 102 -13.82 3.54 10.21
C THR A 102 -14.98 4.07 9.38
N ASP A 103 -16.22 3.77 9.80
CA ASP A 103 -17.44 4.36 9.25
C ASP A 103 -17.94 5.58 10.05
N GLY A 104 -17.17 6.01 11.06
CA GLY A 104 -17.59 7.08 11.95
C GLY A 104 -18.72 6.72 12.92
N GLN A 105 -19.23 5.49 12.86
CA GLN A 105 -20.31 4.98 13.75
C GLN A 105 -19.78 4.04 14.84
N GLY A 106 -18.47 3.84 14.87
CA GLY A 106 -17.79 2.98 15.85
C GLY A 106 -17.40 1.62 15.32
N HIS A 107 -17.61 1.34 14.02
CA HIS A 107 -17.08 0.15 13.38
C HIS A 107 -15.72 0.45 12.77
N THR A 108 -14.87 -0.57 12.75
CA THR A 108 -13.57 -0.55 12.14
C THR A 108 -13.48 -1.62 11.06
N PHE A 109 -12.68 -1.35 10.02
CA PHE A 109 -12.56 -2.22 8.86
C PHE A 109 -11.10 -2.47 8.51
N ASN A 110 -10.83 -3.73 8.12
CA ASN A 110 -9.57 -4.14 7.54
C ASN A 110 -9.50 -3.69 6.08
N ILE A 111 -8.53 -2.85 5.75
CA ILE A 111 -8.35 -2.32 4.39
C ILE A 111 -7.16 -2.99 3.73
N ASN A 112 -7.26 -3.28 2.44
CA ASN A 112 -6.11 -3.73 1.67
C ASN A 112 -5.01 -2.67 1.70
N GLY A 113 -3.77 -3.07 2.02
CA GLY A 113 -2.65 -2.15 2.20
C GLY A 113 -2.28 -1.37 0.94
N ASP A 114 -2.36 -2.01 -0.24
CA ASP A 114 -2.07 -1.34 -1.51
C ASP A 114 -3.15 -0.30 -1.83
N THR A 115 -4.43 -0.64 -1.59
CA THR A 115 -5.57 0.28 -1.75
C THR A 115 -5.44 1.47 -0.81
N ALA A 116 -5.15 1.23 0.47
CA ALA A 116 -4.95 2.29 1.45
C ALA A 116 -3.80 3.23 1.05
N ALA A 117 -2.67 2.67 0.61
CA ALA A 117 -1.52 3.45 0.16
C ALA A 117 -1.82 4.28 -1.09
N GLY A 118 -2.50 3.71 -2.08
CA GLY A 118 -2.91 4.41 -3.30
C GLY A 118 -3.84 5.59 -3.02
N LYS A 119 -4.92 5.34 -2.27
CA LYS A 119 -5.89 6.38 -1.88
C LYS A 119 -5.25 7.49 -1.05
N LEU A 120 -4.34 7.11 -0.14
CA LEU A 120 -3.61 8.09 0.66
C LEU A 120 -2.67 8.95 -0.20
N ALA A 121 -1.91 8.33 -1.10
CA ALA A 121 -1.01 9.04 -2.01
C ALA A 121 -1.76 10.03 -2.86
N SER A 122 -2.93 9.66 -3.40
CA SER A 122 -3.81 10.53 -4.17
C SER A 122 -4.31 11.71 -3.33
N ALA A 123 -4.81 11.46 -2.12
CA ALA A 123 -5.33 12.50 -1.23
C ALA A 123 -4.26 13.50 -0.76
N LEU A 124 -3.01 13.04 -0.64
CA LEU A 124 -1.86 13.88 -0.30
C LEU A 124 -1.32 14.67 -1.50
N GLY A 125 -1.76 14.39 -2.73
CA GLY A 125 -1.14 14.91 -3.94
C GLY A 125 0.31 14.46 -4.08
N ALA A 126 0.61 13.22 -3.71
CA ALA A 126 1.96 12.69 -3.71
C ALA A 126 2.51 12.62 -5.13
N GLU A 127 3.76 13.04 -5.31
CA GLU A 127 4.46 12.92 -6.59
C GLU A 127 4.77 11.45 -6.91
N LYS A 128 5.13 10.67 -5.90
CA LYS A 128 5.55 9.27 -6.05
C LYS A 128 4.94 8.38 -4.96
N LEU A 129 4.46 7.20 -5.37
CA LEU A 129 4.09 6.11 -4.47
C LEU A 129 5.07 4.94 -4.67
N VAL A 130 5.64 4.41 -3.60
CA VAL A 130 6.52 3.24 -3.64
C VAL A 130 5.84 2.08 -2.90
N ILE A 131 5.55 1.00 -3.63
CA ILE A 131 4.96 -0.22 -3.09
C ILE A 131 6.05 -1.27 -2.93
N LEU A 132 6.33 -1.65 -1.68
CA LEU A 132 7.24 -2.74 -1.36
C LEU A 132 6.48 -4.06 -1.35
N THR A 133 6.98 -5.03 -2.12
CA THR A 133 6.34 -6.34 -2.28
C THR A 133 7.39 -7.47 -2.18
N ASP A 134 6.96 -8.70 -2.30
CA ASP A 134 7.80 -9.90 -2.31
C ASP A 134 8.15 -10.38 -3.73
N ILE A 135 7.96 -9.54 -4.74
CA ILE A 135 8.37 -9.78 -6.13
C ILE A 135 9.35 -8.70 -6.59
N GLU A 136 10.14 -9.02 -7.61
CA GLU A 136 11.17 -8.09 -8.14
C GLU A 136 10.58 -6.93 -8.94
N GLY A 137 9.34 -7.05 -9.43
CA GLY A 137 8.61 -6.15 -10.28
C GLY A 137 7.65 -6.92 -11.18
N LEU A 138 7.06 -6.25 -12.16
CA LEU A 138 6.27 -6.88 -13.22
C LEU A 138 7.21 -7.48 -14.26
N CYS A 139 6.97 -8.73 -14.66
CA CYS A 139 7.82 -9.45 -15.59
C CYS A 139 7.08 -9.74 -16.91
N ASN A 140 7.77 -9.58 -18.04
CA ASN A 140 7.28 -10.11 -19.33
C ASN A 140 7.25 -11.64 -19.33
N ASP A 141 8.30 -12.24 -18.75
CA ASP A 141 8.42 -13.69 -18.58
C ASP A 141 8.96 -13.97 -17.17
N ILE A 142 8.13 -14.61 -16.35
CA ILE A 142 8.46 -14.99 -14.96
C ILE A 142 9.62 -16.00 -14.92
N LYS A 143 9.75 -16.86 -15.96
CA LYS A 143 10.77 -17.93 -15.98
C LYS A 143 12.20 -17.39 -16.10
N ILE A 144 12.37 -16.33 -16.88
CA ILE A 144 13.68 -15.69 -17.09
C ILE A 144 13.85 -14.40 -16.27
N ARG A 145 12.85 -14.07 -15.44
CA ARG A 145 12.85 -12.86 -14.60
C ARG A 145 13.13 -11.57 -15.39
N ASP A 146 12.51 -11.46 -16.57
CA ASP A 146 12.60 -10.25 -17.41
C ASP A 146 11.69 -9.17 -16.83
N VAL A 147 12.24 -8.41 -15.87
CA VAL A 147 11.51 -7.33 -15.17
C VAL A 147 11.36 -6.13 -16.11
N ILE A 148 10.14 -5.67 -16.24
CA ILE A 148 9.79 -4.48 -17.00
C ILE A 148 10.11 -3.25 -16.15
N SER A 149 11.03 -2.41 -16.58
CA SER A 149 11.44 -1.23 -15.82
C SER A 149 10.41 -0.10 -15.84
N TYR A 150 9.67 0.05 -16.94
CA TYR A 150 8.67 1.11 -17.09
C TYR A 150 7.46 0.65 -17.89
N LEU A 151 6.27 1.09 -17.46
CA LEU A 151 4.98 0.90 -18.14
C LEU A 151 4.17 2.20 -18.08
N ASN A 152 3.45 2.52 -19.15
CA ASN A 152 2.34 3.45 -19.09
C ASN A 152 1.02 2.69 -18.82
N ILE A 153 -0.09 3.41 -18.65
CA ILE A 153 -1.39 2.79 -18.35
C ILE A 153 -1.89 1.89 -19.49
N GLU A 154 -1.64 2.27 -20.74
CA GLU A 154 -2.02 1.48 -21.92
C GLU A 154 -1.24 0.17 -21.99
N ASP A 155 0.06 0.21 -21.67
CA ASP A 155 0.90 -1.00 -21.60
C ASP A 155 0.38 -1.96 -20.53
N VAL A 156 -0.02 -1.43 -19.37
CA VAL A 156 -0.62 -2.24 -18.28
C VAL A 156 -1.88 -2.95 -18.76
N LYS A 157 -2.79 -2.24 -19.45
CA LYS A 157 -4.01 -2.84 -20.02
C LYS A 157 -3.66 -3.94 -21.01
N ALA A 158 -2.73 -3.70 -21.93
CA ALA A 158 -2.29 -4.69 -22.91
C ALA A 158 -1.68 -5.94 -22.26
N LEU A 159 -0.91 -5.80 -21.18
CA LEU A 159 -0.33 -6.93 -20.44
C LEU A 159 -1.39 -7.74 -19.66
N LYS A 160 -2.44 -7.08 -19.15
CA LYS A 160 -3.59 -7.76 -18.54
C LYS A 160 -4.36 -8.57 -19.60
N ASP A 161 -4.66 -8.00 -20.75
CA ASP A 161 -5.39 -8.65 -21.84
C ASP A 161 -4.61 -9.87 -22.38
N LYS A 162 -3.28 -9.81 -22.41
CA LYS A 162 -2.40 -10.92 -22.79
C LYS A 162 -2.26 -11.98 -21.67
N GLY A 163 -2.78 -11.73 -20.47
CA GLY A 163 -2.64 -12.63 -19.32
C GLY A 163 -1.24 -12.66 -18.71
N THR A 164 -0.35 -11.72 -19.06
CA THR A 164 0.97 -11.56 -18.45
C THR A 164 0.82 -11.07 -17.01
N ILE A 165 -0.08 -10.11 -16.77
CA ILE A 165 -0.49 -9.70 -15.43
C ILE A 165 -1.72 -10.54 -15.06
N ALA A 166 -1.56 -11.44 -14.09
CA ALA A 166 -2.59 -12.40 -13.70
C ALA A 166 -2.67 -12.62 -12.19
N GLY A 167 -3.75 -13.24 -11.73
CA GLY A 167 -3.93 -13.65 -10.33
C GLY A 167 -3.82 -12.49 -9.34
N GLY A 168 -3.10 -12.69 -8.24
CA GLY A 168 -2.93 -11.70 -7.17
C GLY A 168 -2.20 -10.40 -7.57
N MET A 169 -1.60 -10.35 -8.78
CA MET A 169 -1.00 -9.12 -9.30
C MET A 169 -2.02 -8.14 -9.85
N ILE A 170 -3.19 -8.62 -10.32
CA ILE A 170 -4.23 -7.76 -10.91
C ILE A 170 -4.67 -6.68 -9.91
N PRO A 171 -5.14 -6.99 -8.70
CA PRO A 171 -5.60 -5.97 -7.76
C PRO A 171 -4.48 -4.99 -7.35
N LYS A 172 -3.23 -5.46 -7.24
CA LYS A 172 -2.07 -4.60 -6.94
C LYS A 172 -1.83 -3.58 -8.05
N VAL A 173 -1.81 -4.05 -9.30
CA VAL A 173 -1.60 -3.18 -10.46
C VAL A 173 -2.78 -2.24 -10.67
N ASP A 174 -4.02 -2.69 -10.41
CA ASP A 174 -5.21 -1.84 -10.47
C ASP A 174 -5.13 -0.69 -9.47
N CYS A 175 -4.67 -0.93 -8.25
CA CYS A 175 -4.42 0.13 -7.26
C CYS A 175 -3.36 1.14 -7.76
N CYS A 176 -2.30 0.66 -8.44
CA CYS A 176 -1.29 1.54 -9.01
C CYS A 176 -1.87 2.44 -10.12
N VAL A 177 -2.63 1.84 -11.05
CA VAL A 177 -3.28 2.58 -12.14
C VAL A 177 -4.25 3.61 -11.58
N GLN A 178 -5.09 3.21 -10.62
CA GLN A 178 -6.04 4.12 -9.98
C GLN A 178 -5.35 5.30 -9.31
N ALA A 179 -4.25 5.07 -8.57
CA ALA A 179 -3.49 6.15 -7.94
C ALA A 179 -2.95 7.16 -8.97
N ILE A 180 -2.51 6.69 -10.15
CA ILE A 180 -2.05 7.56 -11.24
C ILE A 180 -3.22 8.33 -11.86
N GLU A 181 -4.35 7.67 -12.12
CA GLU A 181 -5.56 8.31 -12.65
C GLU A 181 -6.10 9.39 -11.67
N GLU A 182 -5.88 9.20 -10.37
CA GLU A 182 -6.24 10.15 -9.31
C GLU A 182 -5.16 11.22 -9.04
N GLY A 183 -4.07 11.27 -9.83
CA GLY A 183 -3.12 12.39 -9.84
C GLY A 183 -1.72 12.11 -9.30
N VAL A 184 -1.43 10.89 -8.82
CA VAL A 184 -0.04 10.50 -8.50
C VAL A 184 0.77 10.40 -9.78
N THR A 185 1.95 11.03 -9.84
CA THR A 185 2.75 11.10 -11.08
C THR A 185 3.34 9.74 -11.46
N SER A 186 3.80 8.96 -10.47
CA SER A 186 4.36 7.62 -10.68
C SER A 186 4.17 6.71 -9.50
N VAL A 187 4.03 5.41 -9.79
CA VAL A 187 4.00 4.35 -8.78
C VAL A 187 5.10 3.34 -9.08
N ASN A 188 5.91 3.04 -8.08
CA ASN A 188 7.02 2.09 -8.20
C ASN A 188 6.71 0.83 -7.40
N ILE A 189 6.76 -0.33 -8.06
CA ILE A 189 6.64 -1.66 -7.44
C ILE A 189 8.05 -2.23 -7.31
N ILE A 190 8.54 -2.40 -6.07
CA ILE A 190 9.90 -2.84 -5.79
C ILE A 190 9.96 -4.02 -4.82
N ASP A 191 11.03 -4.79 -4.89
CA ASP A 191 11.25 -5.93 -3.99
C ASP A 191 11.70 -5.44 -2.60
N GLY A 192 10.79 -5.50 -1.64
CA GLY A 192 11.06 -5.14 -0.25
C GLY A 192 11.99 -6.11 0.49
N ARG A 193 12.32 -7.28 -0.08
CA ARG A 193 13.27 -8.26 0.50
C ARG A 193 14.72 -7.89 0.17
N LYS A 194 14.95 -7.10 -0.87
CA LYS A 194 16.30 -6.64 -1.25
C LYS A 194 16.76 -5.53 -0.31
N PRO A 195 17.91 -5.67 0.36
CA PRO A 195 18.45 -4.61 1.19
C PRO A 195 18.60 -3.31 0.39
N HIS A 196 18.24 -2.19 1.01
CA HIS A 196 18.38 -0.86 0.43
C HIS A 196 17.58 -0.59 -0.86
N SER A 197 16.60 -1.43 -1.22
CA SER A 197 15.80 -1.26 -2.45
C SER A 197 15.17 0.13 -2.58
N VAL A 198 14.67 0.70 -1.48
CA VAL A 198 14.11 2.06 -1.44
C VAL A 198 15.18 3.12 -1.76
N LEU A 199 16.41 2.95 -1.28
CA LEU A 199 17.50 3.88 -1.57
C LEU A 199 17.93 3.79 -3.05
N TYR A 200 18.05 2.58 -3.58
CA TYR A 200 18.33 2.39 -5.01
C TYR A 200 17.25 3.04 -5.87
N GLU A 201 15.97 2.82 -5.54
CA GLU A 201 14.84 3.42 -6.25
C GLU A 201 14.83 4.96 -6.16
N ALA A 202 15.20 5.51 -5.01
CA ALA A 202 15.19 6.96 -4.81
C ALA A 202 16.40 7.68 -5.44
N PHE A 203 17.58 7.03 -5.47
CA PHE A 203 18.85 7.69 -5.79
C PHE A 203 19.54 7.20 -7.06
N THR A 204 19.00 6.21 -7.78
CA THR A 204 19.57 5.75 -9.04
C THR A 204 18.59 5.92 -10.19
N ASN A 205 19.14 6.11 -11.39
CA ASN A 205 18.33 6.25 -12.61
C ASN A 205 17.77 4.92 -13.11
N GLU A 206 18.39 3.80 -12.72
CA GLU A 206 18.01 2.47 -13.18
C GLU A 206 16.83 1.90 -12.38
N GLY A 207 16.62 2.39 -11.14
CA GLY A 207 15.60 1.85 -10.22
C GLY A 207 15.84 0.39 -9.87
N THR A 208 14.89 -0.23 -9.18
CA THR A 208 15.01 -1.64 -8.75
C THR A 208 13.78 -2.49 -9.02
N GLY A 209 12.82 -2.00 -9.76
CA GLY A 209 11.55 -2.68 -9.99
C GLY A 209 10.84 -2.19 -11.24
N THR A 210 9.53 -2.06 -11.14
CA THR A 210 8.68 -1.55 -12.22
C THR A 210 8.10 -0.20 -11.84
N THR A 211 8.32 0.80 -12.66
CA THR A 211 7.64 2.10 -12.57
C THR A 211 6.42 2.10 -13.49
N ILE A 212 5.26 2.49 -12.96
CA ILE A 212 4.07 2.79 -13.74
C ILE A 212 3.84 4.30 -13.65
N GLY A 213 3.66 4.99 -14.79
CA GLY A 213 3.53 6.44 -14.79
C GLY A 213 2.96 7.02 -16.07
N THR A 214 2.68 8.34 -16.06
CA THR A 214 2.16 9.08 -17.21
C THR A 214 3.22 9.45 -18.24
N ALA A 215 4.49 9.51 -17.80
CA ALA A 215 5.65 9.78 -18.66
C ALA A 215 6.84 8.96 -18.20
N GLN A 216 7.71 8.54 -19.15
CA GLN A 216 8.98 7.93 -18.77
C GLN A 216 9.74 8.87 -17.82
N PRO A 217 10.33 8.35 -16.74
CA PRO A 217 11.16 9.16 -15.86
C PRO A 217 12.24 9.84 -16.71
N SER A 218 12.22 11.17 -16.77
CA SER A 218 13.35 11.91 -17.29
C SER A 218 14.55 11.60 -16.41
N VAL A 219 15.66 11.17 -17.01
CA VAL A 219 16.93 10.87 -16.34
C VAL A 219 17.26 11.98 -15.34
N GLY A 220 17.23 11.67 -14.05
CA GLY A 220 17.62 12.56 -12.97
C GLY A 220 16.45 13.27 -12.27
N ILE A 221 16.13 12.81 -11.04
CA ILE A 221 15.41 13.65 -10.09
C ILE A 221 16.34 14.83 -9.77
N LYS A 222 15.95 16.04 -10.19
CA LYS A 222 16.55 17.26 -9.65
C LYS A 222 15.91 17.49 -8.28
N TRP A 223 16.69 17.27 -7.25
CA TRP A 223 16.34 17.69 -5.87
C TRP A 223 16.41 19.21 -5.76
#